data_43b1f122ac6d25305d34e10c67f524e0
#
_entry.id   43b1f122ac6d25305d34e10c67f524e0
#
_cell.length_a   1.000
_cell.length_b   1.000
_cell.length_c   1.000
_cell.angle_alpha   90.00
_cell.angle_beta   90.00
_cell.angle_gamma   90.00
#
_symmetry.space_group_name_H-M   'P 1'
#
loop_
_entity.id
_entity.type
_entity.pdbx_description
1 polymer ?
#
loop_
_entity_poly.entity_id
_entity_poly.type
_entity_poly.pdbx_seq_one_letter_code
_entity_poly.pdbx_strand_id
1 'polypeptide(L)'
;MISYRTSNTRRRWFTCSMCLATIGGIPLTAPFVNAQSQVASRALFSNPPEARSPIVLTAINDPQSGKAAFSFNGREDPPVIRAVPGEDIRLTYINAMSADSHERCIDGTCMNMTNLHFHGLHVSPDAPQDDVIGMMAMPGKTLHYTVNIPLDQPPGLYWYHTHPHGESYQQDLDGMSGAIVIDGIERYVPGLQHMRERILVLRDQVIGKDDPDSSESMRRVDLSGKSCSASTDPPGRLFTVNGVVRPQIAIAADERQFWRIVNASPDLYADLQVDGEQLEVVALDGMPLAFHDPAHPLNYLSHILVPPAGRVEAIITGPRHEARASLRTLCFDTGRDGDPNPAMVLADLINIAEPDPRRQGTHVNVQPPVSRSLSPAMIARVEDSSPDFVVHFTGDKNGFYINGRKYSPSDPPMTTVSIGAFHRWRVTNDTLEVHPFHIHQVHFLIYAENGNRLKIPEWLDTVNVPVQGNVDLMMDFTDPIIRGISLFHCHLLSHEDKGMMAKILFK
;
A
#
# COMPACT_ATOMS: atom_id res chain seq x y z
N MET A 1 -53.01 -27.89 21.49
CA MET A 1 -54.48 -27.73 21.52
C MET A 1 -54.85 -26.54 20.67
N ILE A 2 -55.71 -26.79 19.67
CA ILE A 2 -56.65 -25.87 18.99
C ILE A 2 -56.01 -24.76 18.13
N SER A 3 -56.39 -24.50 16.88
CA SER A 3 -57.21 -25.15 15.81
C SER A 3 -57.18 -24.20 14.60
N TYR A 4 -57.14 -24.82 13.46
CA TYR A 4 -57.41 -24.32 12.10
C TYR A 4 -58.49 -23.24 11.95
N ARG A 5 -58.32 -22.34 10.97
CA ARG A 5 -59.39 -22.07 9.99
C ARG A 5 -58.86 -21.53 8.65
N THR A 6 -59.19 -22.26 7.63
CA THR A 6 -59.20 -21.98 6.21
C THR A 6 -60.37 -21.08 5.80
N SER A 7 -60.25 -20.25 4.79
CA SER A 7 -61.39 -19.85 3.95
C SER A 7 -60.94 -19.60 2.49
N ASN A 8 -61.52 -20.43 1.63
CA ASN A 8 -61.63 -20.33 0.18
C ASN A 8 -62.64 -19.28 -0.21
N THR A 9 -62.44 -18.51 -1.30
CA THR A 9 -63.53 -18.14 -2.23
C THR A 9 -62.98 -17.64 -3.58
N ARG A 10 -63.09 -18.45 -4.59
CA ARG A 10 -63.94 -18.38 -5.81
C ARG A 10 -63.52 -17.41 -6.90
N ARG A 11 -63.25 -18.04 -8.02
CA ARG A 11 -63.13 -17.55 -9.43
C ARG A 11 -64.37 -16.79 -9.88
N ARG A 12 -64.17 -15.78 -10.72
CA ARG A 12 -65.13 -15.37 -11.77
C ARG A 12 -64.41 -15.16 -13.09
N TRP A 13 -64.91 -15.94 -14.07
CA TRP A 13 -64.66 -15.79 -15.51
C TRP A 13 -65.60 -14.73 -16.06
N PHE A 14 -65.13 -13.85 -16.96
CA PHE A 14 -65.92 -13.15 -17.91
C PHE A 14 -65.31 -13.29 -19.30
N THR A 15 -66.04 -13.99 -20.15
CA THR A 15 -65.88 -14.04 -21.59
C THR A 15 -66.60 -12.81 -22.20
N CYS A 16 -65.99 -12.15 -23.16
CA CYS A 16 -66.73 -11.37 -24.11
C CYS A 16 -66.08 -11.39 -25.51
N SER A 17 -66.94 -11.49 -26.48
CA SER A 17 -66.77 -11.91 -27.85
C SER A 17 -66.14 -10.87 -28.77
N MET A 18 -65.60 -11.40 -29.84
CA MET A 18 -65.24 -10.88 -31.18
C MET A 18 -65.76 -9.51 -31.62
N CYS A 19 -64.87 -8.72 -32.15
CA CYS A 19 -65.12 -7.90 -33.34
C CYS A 19 -63.93 -7.99 -34.28
N LEU A 20 -64.17 -8.56 -35.48
CA LEU A 20 -63.27 -8.52 -36.63
C LEU A 20 -63.29 -7.10 -37.23
N ALA A 21 -62.14 -6.54 -37.50
CA ALA A 21 -61.90 -5.52 -38.49
C ALA A 21 -60.57 -5.75 -39.18
N THR A 22 -60.64 -6.10 -40.43
CA THR A 22 -59.52 -6.22 -41.38
C THR A 22 -59.10 -4.82 -41.85
N ILE A 23 -57.83 -4.47 -41.72
CA ILE A 23 -57.19 -3.46 -42.59
C ILE A 23 -55.68 -3.72 -42.66
N GLY A 24 -55.19 -3.94 -43.87
CA GLY A 24 -53.94 -3.51 -44.46
C GLY A 24 -52.62 -3.85 -43.75
N GLY A 25 -51.87 -4.83 -44.27
CA GLY A 25 -50.50 -5.10 -43.89
C GLY A 25 -49.51 -4.02 -44.31
N ILE A 26 -48.66 -3.62 -43.35
CA ILE A 26 -47.36 -3.00 -43.62
C ILE A 26 -46.36 -3.80 -42.77
N PRO A 27 -45.30 -4.39 -43.34
CA PRO A 27 -44.28 -5.06 -42.56
C PRO A 27 -43.39 -3.99 -41.92
N LEU A 28 -43.61 -3.72 -40.65
CA LEU A 28 -42.62 -3.02 -39.82
C LEU A 28 -41.50 -3.99 -39.50
N THR A 29 -40.47 -3.99 -40.32
CA THR A 29 -39.14 -4.50 -39.91
C THR A 29 -38.60 -3.54 -38.86
N ALA A 30 -38.81 -3.85 -37.58
CA ALA A 30 -38.08 -3.21 -36.52
C ALA A 30 -36.58 -3.58 -36.69
N PRO A 31 -35.65 -2.64 -36.72
CA PRO A 31 -34.26 -2.98 -36.68
C PRO A 31 -34.01 -3.65 -35.32
N PHE A 32 -33.48 -4.87 -35.36
CA PHE A 32 -32.82 -5.46 -34.21
C PHE A 32 -31.68 -4.50 -33.84
N VAL A 33 -31.93 -3.61 -32.89
CA VAL A 33 -30.88 -2.89 -32.22
C VAL A 33 -30.10 -3.96 -31.45
N ASN A 34 -28.97 -4.36 -32.04
CA ASN A 34 -27.94 -5.09 -31.32
C ASN A 34 -27.61 -4.26 -30.07
N ALA A 35 -28.12 -4.68 -28.93
CA ALA A 35 -27.65 -4.22 -27.67
C ALA A 35 -26.22 -4.80 -27.49
N GLN A 36 -25.25 -4.26 -28.25
CA GLN A 36 -23.87 -4.27 -27.85
C GLN A 36 -23.86 -3.53 -26.52
N SER A 37 -23.69 -4.27 -25.44
CA SER A 37 -23.36 -3.73 -24.15
C SER A 37 -22.24 -2.71 -24.37
N GLN A 38 -22.55 -1.43 -24.24
CA GLN A 38 -21.55 -0.40 -24.10
C GLN A 38 -20.82 -0.75 -22.80
N VAL A 39 -19.72 -1.46 -22.93
CA VAL A 39 -18.70 -1.53 -21.89
C VAL A 39 -18.29 -0.08 -21.70
N ALA A 40 -18.70 0.52 -20.60
CA ALA A 40 -18.25 1.85 -20.24
C ALA A 40 -16.73 1.87 -20.44
N SER A 41 -16.22 2.82 -21.21
CA SER A 41 -14.79 2.94 -21.48
C SER A 41 -14.13 3.23 -20.14
N ARG A 42 -13.35 2.27 -19.65
CA ARG A 42 -12.63 2.43 -18.38
C ARG A 42 -11.60 3.53 -18.54
N ALA A 43 -11.34 4.23 -17.42
CA ALA A 43 -10.35 5.29 -17.41
C ALA A 43 -8.97 4.75 -17.78
N LEU A 44 -8.26 5.49 -18.63
CA LEU A 44 -6.85 5.22 -18.92
C LEU A 44 -6.03 5.56 -17.68
N PHE A 45 -5.02 4.74 -17.42
CA PHE A 45 -4.05 4.96 -16.36
C PHE A 45 -3.23 6.22 -16.64
N SER A 46 -3.01 7.00 -15.60
CA SER A 46 -2.01 8.07 -15.57
C SER A 46 -1.19 7.99 -14.29
N ASN A 47 0.09 8.35 -14.36
CA ASN A 47 0.86 8.57 -13.15
C ASN A 47 0.24 9.73 -12.34
N PRO A 48 0.32 9.71 -11.00
CA PRO A 48 -0.04 10.87 -10.19
C PRO A 48 0.79 12.11 -10.57
N PRO A 49 0.34 13.32 -10.25
CA PRO A 49 1.14 14.54 -10.48
C PRO A 49 2.45 14.48 -9.72
N GLU A 50 3.52 15.04 -10.28
CA GLU A 50 4.83 15.11 -9.62
C GLU A 50 4.99 16.43 -8.87
N ALA A 51 5.69 16.37 -7.72
CA ALA A 51 6.05 17.52 -6.92
C ALA A 51 7.54 17.47 -6.55
N ARG A 52 8.21 18.63 -6.57
CA ARG A 52 9.57 18.84 -6.03
C ARG A 52 9.56 20.01 -5.05
N SER A 53 10.50 20.00 -4.13
CA SER A 53 10.63 21.07 -3.11
C SER A 53 10.73 22.47 -3.75
N PRO A 54 10.04 23.49 -3.19
CA PRO A 54 9.14 23.42 -2.04
C PRO A 54 7.72 22.97 -2.40
N ILE A 55 7.07 22.22 -1.51
CA ILE A 55 5.76 21.61 -1.72
C ILE A 55 4.74 22.20 -0.74
N VAL A 56 3.51 22.43 -1.19
CA VAL A 56 2.38 22.72 -0.32
C VAL A 56 1.35 21.63 -0.48
N LEU A 57 1.08 20.91 0.62
CA LEU A 57 0.07 19.85 0.68
C LEU A 57 -0.98 20.23 1.72
N THR A 58 -2.25 20.09 1.38
CA THR A 58 -3.35 20.45 2.27
C THR A 58 -4.21 19.23 2.57
N ALA A 59 -4.46 18.97 3.84
CA ALA A 59 -5.50 18.03 4.26
C ALA A 59 -6.84 18.73 4.28
N ILE A 60 -7.85 18.15 3.64
CA ILE A 60 -9.21 18.68 3.54
C ILE A 60 -10.23 17.58 3.84
N ASN A 61 -11.47 17.98 4.10
CA ASN A 61 -12.58 17.05 3.91
C ASN A 61 -13.10 17.24 2.48
N ASP A 62 -13.16 16.18 1.71
CA ASP A 62 -13.74 16.19 0.36
C ASP A 62 -15.19 16.70 0.45
N PRO A 63 -15.54 17.76 -0.29
CA PRO A 63 -16.87 18.37 -0.23
C PRO A 63 -18.02 17.45 -0.64
N GLN A 64 -17.74 16.40 -1.41
CA GLN A 64 -18.75 15.47 -1.92
C GLN A 64 -18.99 14.28 -0.99
N SER A 65 -17.91 13.65 -0.52
CA SER A 65 -17.98 12.46 0.32
C SER A 65 -17.85 12.74 1.83
N GLY A 66 -17.31 13.91 2.19
CA GLY A 66 -16.95 14.25 3.58
C GLY A 66 -15.71 13.53 4.11
N LYS A 67 -15.07 12.65 3.31
CA LYS A 67 -13.87 11.92 3.66
C LYS A 67 -12.65 12.84 3.76
N ALA A 68 -11.66 12.41 4.54
CA ALA A 68 -10.38 13.09 4.56
C ALA A 68 -9.64 12.87 3.23
N ALA A 69 -8.96 13.90 2.73
CA ALA A 69 -8.22 13.83 1.47
C ALA A 69 -7.02 14.78 1.46
N PHE A 70 -6.01 14.45 0.64
CA PHE A 70 -4.97 15.40 0.30
C PHE A 70 -5.36 16.24 -0.90
N SER A 71 -5.19 17.55 -0.78
CA SER A 71 -5.30 18.49 -1.90
C SER A 71 -3.92 19.03 -2.28
N PHE A 72 -3.58 18.86 -3.55
CA PHE A 72 -2.37 19.39 -4.16
C PHE A 72 -2.73 20.22 -5.39
N ASN A 73 -2.32 21.51 -5.42
CA ASN A 73 -2.66 22.44 -6.52
C ASN A 73 -4.17 22.51 -6.82
N GLY A 74 -5.02 22.39 -5.79
CA GLY A 74 -6.48 22.44 -5.91
C GLY A 74 -7.12 21.16 -6.47
N ARG A 75 -6.39 20.04 -6.55
CA ARG A 75 -6.88 18.71 -6.95
C ARG A 75 -6.73 17.75 -5.79
N GLU A 76 -7.65 16.83 -5.64
CA GLU A 76 -7.60 15.72 -4.66
C GLU A 76 -6.79 14.55 -5.21
N ASP A 77 -5.56 14.83 -5.60
CA ASP A 77 -4.67 13.90 -6.29
C ASP A 77 -3.30 14.01 -5.62
N PRO A 78 -2.99 13.13 -4.64
CA PRO A 78 -1.74 13.18 -3.90
C PRO A 78 -0.53 13.10 -4.83
N PRO A 79 0.42 14.04 -4.74
CA PRO A 79 1.54 14.06 -5.67
C PRO A 79 2.55 12.96 -5.37
N VAL A 80 3.29 12.55 -6.41
CA VAL A 80 4.57 11.85 -6.24
C VAL A 80 5.61 12.89 -5.87
N ILE A 81 6.14 12.82 -4.66
CA ILE A 81 7.25 13.66 -4.23
C ILE A 81 8.54 13.08 -4.81
N ARG A 82 9.30 13.91 -5.56
CA ARG A 82 10.59 13.50 -6.11
C ARG A 82 11.74 14.28 -5.49
N ALA A 83 12.77 13.55 -5.11
CA ALA A 83 14.03 14.09 -4.62
C ALA A 83 15.21 13.25 -5.11
N VAL A 84 16.42 13.71 -4.88
CA VAL A 84 17.67 12.97 -5.09
C VAL A 84 18.41 12.84 -3.77
N PRO A 85 19.29 11.84 -3.60
CA PRO A 85 20.16 11.76 -2.42
C PRO A 85 20.90 13.07 -2.18
N GLY A 86 20.86 13.57 -0.94
CA GLY A 86 21.44 14.85 -0.53
C GLY A 86 20.55 16.08 -0.72
N GLU A 87 19.35 15.95 -1.25
CA GLU A 87 18.36 17.02 -1.37
C GLU A 87 17.45 17.08 -0.15
N ASP A 88 16.91 18.27 0.19
CA ASP A 88 15.90 18.43 1.23
C ASP A 88 14.50 18.39 0.63
N ILE A 89 13.61 17.58 1.20
CA ILE A 89 12.17 17.71 0.97
C ILE A 89 11.63 18.77 1.93
N ARG A 90 11.32 19.95 1.38
CA ARG A 90 10.66 21.04 2.13
C ARG A 90 9.19 21.04 1.81
N LEU A 91 8.36 20.76 2.83
CA LEU A 91 6.93 20.60 2.67
C LEU A 91 6.18 21.42 3.74
N THR A 92 5.27 22.26 3.27
CA THR A 92 4.28 22.95 4.11
C THR A 92 3.01 22.13 4.08
N TYR A 93 2.61 21.60 5.25
CA TYR A 93 1.44 20.77 5.43
C TYR A 93 0.36 21.54 6.17
N ILE A 94 -0.75 21.80 5.51
CA ILE A 94 -1.85 22.60 6.03
C ILE A 94 -3.01 21.68 6.39
N ASN A 95 -3.42 21.65 7.65
CA ASN A 95 -4.64 20.96 8.03
C ASN A 95 -5.84 21.94 7.90
N ALA A 96 -6.56 21.81 6.79
CA ALA A 96 -7.78 22.57 6.52
C ALA A 96 -9.05 21.73 6.72
N MET A 97 -8.93 20.56 7.36
CA MET A 97 -10.09 19.76 7.73
C MET A 97 -10.95 20.52 8.75
N SER A 98 -12.24 20.22 8.77
CA SER A 98 -13.18 20.88 9.68
C SER A 98 -12.90 20.48 11.12
N ALA A 99 -12.90 21.47 12.01
CA ALA A 99 -13.04 21.21 13.44
C ALA A 99 -14.48 20.74 13.68
N ASP A 100 -14.65 19.53 14.20
CA ASP A 100 -15.97 19.11 14.66
C ASP A 100 -16.38 19.96 15.86
N SER A 101 -17.64 20.39 15.90
CA SER A 101 -18.21 21.16 17.01
C SER A 101 -18.24 20.38 18.34
N HIS A 102 -17.87 19.10 18.32
CA HIS A 102 -17.76 18.19 19.45
C HIS A 102 -16.37 17.56 19.51
N GLU A 103 -15.32 18.39 19.65
CA GLU A 103 -13.94 17.92 19.86
C GLU A 103 -13.89 16.79 20.91
N ARG A 104 -13.99 15.54 20.45
CA ARG A 104 -13.74 14.38 21.27
C ARG A 104 -12.27 14.01 21.09
N CYS A 105 -11.46 14.48 22.02
CA CYS A 105 -10.12 13.95 22.15
C CYS A 105 -10.18 12.74 23.07
N ILE A 106 -9.72 11.59 22.59
CA ILE A 106 -9.58 10.36 23.37
C ILE A 106 -8.08 10.09 23.51
N ASP A 107 -7.58 10.03 24.73
CA ASP A 107 -6.17 9.76 25.06
C ASP A 107 -5.16 10.68 24.31
N GLY A 108 -5.54 11.94 24.09
CA GLY A 108 -4.70 12.91 23.36
C GLY A 108 -4.88 12.92 21.85
N THR A 109 -5.68 12.02 21.29
CA THR A 109 -6.05 12.00 19.87
C THR A 109 -7.37 12.73 19.67
N CYS A 110 -7.38 13.69 18.77
CA CYS A 110 -8.57 14.49 18.43
C CYS A 110 -8.98 14.20 16.99
N MET A 111 -10.27 14.16 16.71
CA MET A 111 -10.78 13.95 15.35
C MET A 111 -10.21 14.99 14.38
N ASN A 112 -9.86 14.57 13.17
CA ASN A 112 -9.20 15.39 12.15
C ASN A 112 -7.83 15.97 12.56
N MET A 113 -7.21 15.50 13.65
CA MET A 113 -5.80 15.71 13.89
C MET A 113 -4.98 14.91 12.86
N THR A 114 -3.92 15.49 12.33
CA THR A 114 -3.16 14.86 11.25
C THR A 114 -1.69 15.27 11.28
N ASN A 115 -0.86 14.46 10.64
CA ASN A 115 0.56 14.69 10.43
C ASN A 115 1.03 13.96 9.16
N LEU A 116 2.34 13.85 8.94
CA LEU A 116 2.92 13.00 7.90
C LEU A 116 4.04 12.14 8.48
N HIS A 117 4.10 10.91 8.02
CA HIS A 117 5.23 10.00 8.09
C HIS A 117 5.85 9.83 6.71
N PHE A 118 7.19 9.86 6.64
CA PHE A 118 7.96 9.66 5.40
C PHE A 118 8.52 8.23 5.40
N HIS A 119 7.65 7.28 5.10
CA HIS A 119 7.87 5.86 5.27
C HIS A 119 9.03 5.31 4.46
N GLY A 120 9.94 4.64 5.15
CA GLY A 120 11.12 3.98 4.58
C GLY A 120 12.32 4.90 4.35
N LEU A 121 12.17 6.22 4.48
CA LEU A 121 13.32 7.12 4.39
C LEU A 121 14.21 7.01 5.63
N HIS A 122 15.51 7.01 5.41
CA HIS A 122 16.53 6.96 6.45
C HIS A 122 16.87 8.38 6.94
N VAL A 123 15.98 8.95 7.74
CA VAL A 123 16.00 10.36 8.15
C VAL A 123 15.86 10.49 9.68
N SER A 124 16.01 11.69 10.22
CA SER A 124 15.86 11.90 11.66
C SER A 124 14.40 11.76 12.12
N PRO A 125 14.15 11.08 13.26
CA PRO A 125 12.85 11.04 13.90
C PRO A 125 12.50 12.32 14.66
N ASP A 126 13.36 13.33 14.67
CA ASP A 126 13.15 14.58 15.37
C ASP A 126 12.57 15.66 14.44
N ALA A 127 11.77 16.57 14.99
CA ALA A 127 11.29 17.76 14.27
C ALA A 127 12.47 18.60 13.73
N PRO A 128 12.36 19.19 12.54
CA PRO A 128 11.20 19.25 11.67
C PRO A 128 11.17 18.17 10.58
N GLN A 129 11.75 16.99 10.82
CA GLN A 129 11.82 15.91 9.85
C GLN A 129 10.65 14.92 10.05
N ASP A 130 10.91 13.69 10.50
CA ASP A 130 9.91 12.62 10.59
C ASP A 130 9.45 12.38 12.03
N ASP A 131 9.17 13.45 12.79
CA ASP A 131 8.66 13.38 14.15
C ASP A 131 7.15 13.13 14.15
N VAL A 132 6.76 11.87 14.01
CA VAL A 132 5.35 11.45 13.99
C VAL A 132 4.68 11.51 15.37
N ILE A 133 5.45 11.70 16.44
CA ILE A 133 4.97 11.77 17.81
C ILE A 133 4.68 13.22 18.22
N GLY A 134 5.60 14.12 17.90
CA GLY A 134 5.55 15.53 18.36
C GLY A 134 4.94 16.49 17.33
N MET A 135 5.07 16.20 16.04
CA MET A 135 4.53 17.04 14.98
C MET A 135 3.09 16.65 14.66
N MET A 136 2.13 17.33 15.26
CA MET A 136 0.69 17.11 15.04
C MET A 136 -0.01 18.43 14.67
N ALA A 137 -0.80 18.42 13.62
CA ALA A 137 -1.62 19.54 13.18
C ALA A 137 -3.08 19.32 13.58
N MET A 138 -3.56 20.11 14.52
CA MET A 138 -5.00 20.28 14.74
C MET A 138 -5.64 20.99 13.55
N PRO A 139 -6.97 20.86 13.32
CA PRO A 139 -7.68 21.65 12.31
C PRO A 139 -7.31 23.13 12.36
N GLY A 140 -7.00 23.70 11.19
CA GLY A 140 -6.56 25.10 11.04
C GLY A 140 -5.08 25.35 11.36
N LYS A 141 -4.28 24.31 11.66
CA LYS A 141 -2.84 24.44 11.91
C LYS A 141 -2.00 24.02 10.69
N THR A 142 -0.77 24.49 10.68
CA THR A 142 0.21 24.20 9.64
C THR A 142 1.47 23.61 10.25
N LEU A 143 2.00 22.56 9.64
CA LEU A 143 3.33 22.01 9.94
C LEU A 143 4.30 22.36 8.80
N HIS A 144 5.56 22.51 9.15
CA HIS A 144 6.63 22.73 8.20
C HIS A 144 7.67 21.61 8.36
N TYR A 145 7.75 20.77 7.34
CA TYR A 145 8.73 19.69 7.27
C TYR A 145 9.95 20.13 6.47
N THR A 146 11.13 19.76 6.95
CA THR A 146 12.40 19.84 6.22
C THR A 146 13.10 18.51 6.40
N VAL A 147 12.80 17.56 5.51
CA VAL A 147 13.31 16.20 5.57
C VAL A 147 14.62 16.15 4.79
N ASN A 148 15.73 15.96 5.49
CA ASN A 148 17.06 15.92 4.89
C ASN A 148 17.36 14.53 4.36
N ILE A 149 17.34 14.34 3.06
CA ILE A 149 17.64 13.06 2.44
C ILE A 149 19.16 12.82 2.48
N PRO A 150 19.65 11.77 3.13
CA PRO A 150 21.08 11.46 3.19
C PRO A 150 21.69 11.27 1.80
N LEU A 151 22.99 11.55 1.66
CA LEU A 151 23.72 11.31 0.41
C LEU A 151 23.76 9.84 0.00
N ASP A 152 23.68 8.95 0.97
CA ASP A 152 23.69 7.49 0.80
C ASP A 152 22.29 6.87 0.88
N GLN A 153 21.22 7.69 0.88
CA GLN A 153 19.86 7.17 0.73
C GLN A 153 19.77 6.33 -0.55
N PRO A 154 19.37 5.06 -0.48
CA PRO A 154 19.16 4.26 -1.68
C PRO A 154 18.12 4.88 -2.59
N PRO A 155 18.37 4.96 -3.90
CA PRO A 155 17.37 5.42 -4.85
C PRO A 155 16.32 4.33 -5.06
N GLY A 156 15.04 4.72 -4.98
CA GLY A 156 13.94 3.76 -5.07
C GLY A 156 12.60 4.39 -4.75
N LEU A 157 11.61 3.52 -4.53
CA LEU A 157 10.24 3.89 -4.19
C LEU A 157 10.03 3.86 -2.67
N TYR A 158 9.63 4.99 -2.15
CA TYR A 158 9.19 5.26 -0.79
C TYR A 158 7.78 5.84 -0.83
N TRP A 159 7.19 6.16 0.33
CA TRP A 159 5.88 6.75 0.34
C TRP A 159 5.66 7.64 1.57
N TYR A 160 4.59 8.41 1.60
CA TYR A 160 4.18 9.21 2.74
C TYR A 160 2.71 8.97 3.03
N HIS A 161 2.37 8.99 4.30
CA HIS A 161 1.00 8.84 4.76
C HIS A 161 0.80 9.56 6.09
N THR A 162 -0.44 9.64 6.54
CA THR A 162 -0.75 10.21 7.85
C THR A 162 -0.52 9.17 8.94
N HIS A 163 -0.06 9.63 10.10
CA HIS A 163 0.29 8.75 11.22
C HIS A 163 -0.17 9.32 12.59
N PRO A 164 -1.38 9.93 12.70
CA PRO A 164 -1.91 10.37 13.99
C PRO A 164 -2.53 9.16 14.69
N HIS A 165 -1.96 8.76 15.84
CA HIS A 165 -2.44 7.60 16.58
C HIS A 165 -3.95 7.65 16.85
N GLY A 166 -4.66 6.59 16.49
CA GLY A 166 -6.11 6.46 16.61
C GLY A 166 -6.92 6.99 15.42
N GLU A 167 -6.26 7.63 14.43
CA GLU A 167 -6.87 8.15 13.22
C GLU A 167 -6.10 7.71 11.95
N SER A 168 -4.95 7.02 12.10
CA SER A 168 -4.10 6.58 10.98
C SER A 168 -4.86 5.72 10.00
N TYR A 169 -5.59 4.72 10.50
CA TYR A 169 -6.38 3.80 9.70
C TYR A 169 -7.41 4.52 8.83
N GLN A 170 -8.23 5.40 9.45
CA GLN A 170 -9.32 6.05 8.72
C GLN A 170 -8.78 7.05 7.68
N GLN A 171 -7.76 7.83 8.03
CA GLN A 171 -7.21 8.82 7.12
C GLN A 171 -6.50 8.15 5.92
N ASP A 172 -5.82 7.04 6.12
CA ASP A 172 -5.19 6.30 5.04
C ASP A 172 -6.22 5.57 4.17
N LEU A 173 -7.26 4.98 4.77
CA LEU A 173 -8.40 4.39 4.06
C LEU A 173 -9.15 5.43 3.20
N ASP A 174 -9.22 6.66 3.66
CA ASP A 174 -9.79 7.79 2.91
C ASP A 174 -8.86 8.27 1.77
N GLY A 175 -7.60 7.81 1.72
CA GLY A 175 -6.66 8.06 0.64
C GLY A 175 -5.55 9.07 0.97
N MET A 176 -5.32 9.39 2.25
CA MET A 176 -4.28 10.34 2.67
C MET A 176 -2.88 9.71 2.65
N SER A 177 -2.46 9.26 1.49
CA SER A 177 -1.14 8.67 1.22
C SER A 177 -0.65 9.05 -0.18
N GLY A 178 0.66 8.97 -0.42
CA GLY A 178 1.26 9.24 -1.74
C GLY A 178 2.67 8.69 -1.86
N ALA A 179 3.17 8.57 -3.08
CA ALA A 179 4.49 8.03 -3.35
C ALA A 179 5.60 9.07 -3.16
N ILE A 180 6.79 8.60 -2.77
CA ILE A 180 8.05 9.33 -2.82
C ILE A 180 9.00 8.55 -3.71
N VAL A 181 9.64 9.22 -4.66
CA VAL A 181 10.67 8.62 -5.49
C VAL A 181 11.99 9.33 -5.23
N ILE A 182 12.96 8.56 -4.74
CA ILE A 182 14.35 9.00 -4.71
C ILE A 182 14.98 8.56 -6.02
N ASP A 183 15.28 9.54 -6.88
CA ASP A 183 15.79 9.31 -8.23
C ASP A 183 17.22 8.74 -8.21
N GLY A 184 17.60 7.94 -9.23
CA GLY A 184 18.96 7.43 -9.41
C GLY A 184 19.10 5.90 -9.46
N ILE A 185 18.00 5.13 -9.43
CA ILE A 185 18.02 3.65 -9.46
C ILE A 185 18.67 3.07 -10.73
N GLU A 186 18.66 3.82 -11.84
CA GLU A 186 19.29 3.43 -13.10
C GLU A 186 20.81 3.23 -13.00
N ARG A 187 21.45 3.67 -11.92
CA ARG A 187 22.86 3.39 -11.63
C ARG A 187 23.11 1.96 -11.24
N TYR A 188 22.09 1.33 -10.62
CA TYR A 188 22.14 -0.07 -10.19
C TYR A 188 21.65 -1.00 -11.28
N VAL A 189 20.67 -0.56 -12.07
CA VAL A 189 20.09 -1.35 -13.16
C VAL A 189 20.11 -0.49 -14.43
N PRO A 190 21.19 -0.55 -15.21
CA PRO A 190 21.31 0.18 -16.47
C PRO A 190 20.21 -0.20 -17.45
N GLY A 191 19.67 0.80 -18.15
CA GLY A 191 18.56 0.62 -19.09
C GLY A 191 17.22 1.10 -18.59
N LEU A 192 17.00 1.21 -17.27
CA LEU A 192 15.75 1.73 -16.71
C LEU A 192 15.45 3.16 -17.18
N GLN A 193 16.51 4.00 -17.40
CA GLN A 193 16.38 5.37 -17.89
C GLN A 193 15.70 5.47 -19.26
N HIS A 194 15.64 4.37 -20.03
CA HIS A 194 15.02 4.32 -21.35
C HIS A 194 13.62 3.69 -21.33
N MET A 195 13.18 3.21 -20.17
CA MET A 195 11.86 2.60 -20.01
C MET A 195 10.84 3.63 -19.57
N ARG A 196 9.60 3.44 -20.01
CA ARG A 196 8.47 4.20 -19.50
C ARG A 196 8.26 3.85 -18.03
N GLU A 197 8.23 4.86 -17.17
CA GLU A 197 7.95 4.69 -15.75
C GLU A 197 6.46 4.74 -15.48
N ARG A 198 5.99 3.79 -14.68
CA ARG A 198 4.63 3.77 -14.13
C ARG A 198 4.73 3.78 -12.61
N ILE A 199 3.99 4.67 -11.95
CA ILE A 199 3.90 4.74 -10.50
C ILE A 199 2.49 4.38 -10.11
N LEU A 200 2.35 3.23 -9.45
CA LEU A 200 1.08 2.64 -9.03
C LEU A 200 0.98 2.72 -7.51
N VAL A 201 0.08 3.55 -7.03
CA VAL A 201 -0.28 3.62 -5.61
C VAL A 201 -1.55 2.80 -5.44
N LEU A 202 -1.41 1.62 -4.83
CA LEU A 202 -2.54 0.75 -4.53
C LEU A 202 -3.15 1.21 -3.21
N ARG A 203 -4.43 1.56 -3.23
CA ARG A 203 -5.22 1.87 -2.04
C ARG A 203 -6.48 1.06 -2.06
N ASP A 204 -6.97 0.68 -0.93
CA ASP A 204 -8.29 0.08 -0.85
C ASP A 204 -9.38 1.15 -0.70
N GLN A 205 -10.55 0.79 -1.15
CA GLN A 205 -11.74 1.60 -1.06
C GLN A 205 -12.88 0.77 -0.49
N VAL A 206 -13.59 1.34 0.48
CA VAL A 206 -14.85 0.75 0.98
C VAL A 206 -15.92 0.93 -0.07
N ILE A 207 -16.59 -0.17 -0.44
CA ILE A 207 -17.64 -0.16 -1.43
C ILE A 207 -18.99 -0.24 -0.72
N GLY A 208 -19.87 0.72 -1.02
CA GLY A 208 -21.27 0.64 -0.63
C GLY A 208 -21.99 -0.48 -1.41
N LYS A 209 -22.99 -1.11 -0.79
CA LYS A 209 -23.80 -2.17 -1.45
C LYS A 209 -24.48 -1.69 -2.75
N ASP A 210 -24.64 -0.40 -2.92
CA ASP A 210 -25.32 0.25 -4.04
C ASP A 210 -24.36 0.86 -5.08
N ASP A 211 -23.04 0.66 -4.92
CA ASP A 211 -22.04 1.17 -5.84
C ASP A 211 -22.07 0.37 -7.16
N PRO A 212 -22.33 1.01 -8.31
CA PRO A 212 -22.36 0.32 -9.61
C PRO A 212 -21.03 -0.38 -9.96
N ASP A 213 -19.89 0.12 -9.48
CA ASP A 213 -18.59 -0.51 -9.66
C ASP A 213 -18.43 -1.78 -8.82
N SER A 214 -19.15 -1.90 -7.71
CA SER A 214 -19.12 -3.08 -6.84
C SER A 214 -19.54 -4.34 -7.58
N SER A 215 -20.61 -4.27 -8.39
CA SER A 215 -21.20 -5.43 -9.06
C SER A 215 -20.34 -6.01 -10.17
N GLU A 216 -19.59 -5.19 -10.90
CA GLU A 216 -18.75 -5.64 -12.00
C GLU A 216 -17.38 -6.11 -11.52
N SER A 217 -16.80 -5.44 -10.53
CA SER A 217 -15.54 -5.84 -9.90
C SER A 217 -15.71 -7.13 -9.12
N MET A 218 -16.82 -7.30 -8.39
CA MET A 218 -17.14 -8.51 -7.64
C MET A 218 -17.45 -9.73 -8.52
N ARG A 219 -18.03 -9.58 -9.70
CA ARG A 219 -18.25 -10.69 -10.65
C ARG A 219 -16.95 -11.29 -11.20
N ARG A 220 -15.81 -10.68 -10.94
CA ARG A 220 -14.49 -11.08 -11.47
C ARG A 220 -13.52 -11.49 -10.38
N VAL A 221 -13.98 -11.63 -9.14
CA VAL A 221 -13.20 -12.24 -8.08
C VAL A 221 -13.14 -13.74 -8.37
N ASP A 222 -11.92 -14.25 -8.56
CA ASP A 222 -11.71 -15.69 -8.74
C ASP A 222 -11.73 -16.37 -7.37
N LEU A 223 -12.90 -16.84 -6.97
CA LEU A 223 -13.10 -17.57 -5.73
C LEU A 223 -12.72 -19.07 -5.85
N SER A 224 -12.04 -19.48 -6.92
CA SER A 224 -11.68 -20.89 -7.15
C SER A 224 -10.52 -21.39 -6.28
N GLY A 225 -9.80 -20.52 -5.57
CA GLY A 225 -8.71 -20.86 -4.64
C GLY A 225 -9.26 -21.46 -3.34
N LYS A 226 -8.90 -22.70 -3.05
CA LYS A 226 -9.44 -23.51 -1.93
C LYS A 226 -9.00 -23.07 -0.52
N SER A 227 -8.13 -22.08 -0.36
CA SER A 227 -7.56 -21.68 0.95
C SER A 227 -7.83 -20.24 1.37
N CYS A 228 -8.25 -19.39 0.48
CA CYS A 228 -8.72 -18.08 0.89
C CYS A 228 -10.11 -18.27 1.48
N SER A 229 -10.25 -18.08 2.77
CA SER A 229 -11.55 -18.18 3.45
C SER A 229 -12.50 -17.21 2.75
N ALA A 230 -13.20 -17.76 1.76
CA ALA A 230 -14.20 -17.02 1.03
C ALA A 230 -15.32 -16.72 2.02
N SER A 231 -15.32 -15.52 2.57
CA SER A 231 -16.58 -14.94 2.98
C SER A 231 -17.48 -15.03 1.75
N THR A 232 -18.65 -15.65 1.90
CA THR A 232 -19.68 -15.69 0.84
C THR A 232 -20.24 -14.30 0.55
N ASP A 233 -19.90 -13.33 1.39
CA ASP A 233 -20.14 -11.91 1.17
C ASP A 233 -18.99 -11.31 0.37
N PRO A 234 -19.30 -10.52 -0.67
CA PRO A 234 -18.28 -9.80 -1.41
C PRO A 234 -17.44 -8.95 -0.44
N PRO A 235 -16.12 -8.87 -0.65
CA PRO A 235 -15.31 -8.01 0.18
C PRO A 235 -15.90 -6.60 0.12
N GLY A 236 -16.21 -6.01 1.26
CA GLY A 236 -16.66 -4.62 1.33
C GLY A 236 -15.58 -3.62 0.94
N ARG A 237 -14.45 -4.08 0.37
CA ARG A 237 -13.25 -3.31 0.03
C ARG A 237 -12.68 -3.77 -1.31
N LEU A 238 -12.25 -2.81 -2.15
CA LEU A 238 -11.54 -3.05 -3.41
C LEU A 238 -10.27 -2.24 -3.47
N PHE A 239 -9.27 -2.76 -4.18
CA PHE A 239 -8.13 -1.94 -4.57
C PHE A 239 -8.47 -0.94 -5.67
N THR A 240 -7.95 0.27 -5.51
CA THR A 240 -7.79 1.26 -6.58
C THR A 240 -6.32 1.36 -6.98
N VAL A 241 -6.06 1.73 -8.21
CA VAL A 241 -4.74 2.10 -8.70
C VAL A 241 -4.77 3.60 -9.01
N ASN A 242 -4.02 4.39 -8.24
CA ASN A 242 -4.04 5.86 -8.31
C ASN A 242 -5.47 6.44 -8.18
N GLY A 243 -6.27 5.88 -7.26
CA GLY A 243 -7.65 6.31 -7.01
C GLY A 243 -8.70 5.80 -8.02
N VAL A 244 -8.29 5.02 -9.03
CA VAL A 244 -9.20 4.48 -10.06
C VAL A 244 -9.37 2.98 -9.88
N VAL A 245 -10.63 2.52 -9.86
CA VAL A 245 -10.94 1.08 -9.85
C VAL A 245 -10.63 0.49 -11.22
N ARG A 246 -9.70 -0.46 -11.26
CA ARG A 246 -9.34 -1.23 -12.45
C ARG A 246 -9.10 -0.38 -13.72
N PRO A 247 -8.14 0.57 -13.72
CA PRO A 247 -7.81 1.35 -14.89
C PRO A 247 -7.24 0.49 -16.03
N GLN A 248 -7.18 1.06 -17.23
CA GLN A 248 -6.50 0.46 -18.37
C GLN A 248 -5.06 0.99 -18.45
N ILE A 249 -4.07 0.10 -18.40
CA ILE A 249 -2.66 0.44 -18.56
C ILE A 249 -2.24 0.07 -19.99
N ALA A 250 -1.79 1.06 -20.75
CA ALA A 250 -1.26 0.83 -22.09
C ALA A 250 0.17 0.27 -22.01
N ILE A 251 0.38 -0.88 -22.64
CA ILE A 251 1.68 -1.51 -22.80
C ILE A 251 1.65 -2.36 -24.08
N ALA A 252 2.48 -2.00 -25.06
CA ALA A 252 2.54 -2.75 -26.31
C ALA A 252 3.17 -4.14 -26.11
N ALA A 253 2.87 -5.06 -27.01
CA ALA A 253 3.52 -6.39 -26.99
C ALA A 253 5.05 -6.23 -27.03
N ASP A 254 5.75 -6.95 -26.16
CA ASP A 254 7.20 -6.87 -25.95
C ASP A 254 7.74 -5.50 -25.47
N GLU A 255 6.89 -4.51 -25.25
CA GLU A 255 7.32 -3.26 -24.62
C GLU A 255 7.72 -3.55 -23.17
N ARG A 256 8.89 -3.06 -22.77
CA ARG A 256 9.35 -3.13 -21.38
C ARG A 256 9.12 -1.79 -20.71
N GLN A 257 8.36 -1.82 -19.62
CA GLN A 257 8.09 -0.64 -18.78
C GLN A 257 8.65 -0.85 -17.39
N PHE A 258 9.06 0.22 -16.73
CA PHE A 258 9.51 0.21 -15.34
C PHE A 258 8.35 0.62 -14.42
N TRP A 259 7.89 -0.33 -13.61
CA TRP A 259 6.77 -0.11 -12.70
C TRP A 259 7.26 -0.02 -11.27
N ARG A 260 6.81 1.03 -10.59
CA ARG A 260 7.01 1.27 -9.17
C ARG A 260 5.66 1.11 -8.49
N ILE A 261 5.51 0.13 -7.61
CA ILE A 261 4.24 -0.23 -7.01
C ILE A 261 4.37 -0.14 -5.49
N VAL A 262 3.57 0.69 -4.86
CA VAL A 262 3.42 0.75 -3.40
C VAL A 262 2.05 0.22 -3.01
N ASN A 263 2.02 -0.67 -2.03
CA ASN A 263 0.79 -1.05 -1.36
C ASN A 263 0.52 -0.09 -0.20
N ALA A 264 -0.20 0.98 -0.50
CA ALA A 264 -0.64 2.00 0.45
C ALA A 264 -2.04 1.70 1.01
N SER A 265 -2.43 0.43 1.04
CA SER A 265 -3.65 -0.01 1.71
C SER A 265 -3.39 -0.11 3.22
N PRO A 266 -4.30 0.34 4.09
CA PRO A 266 -4.14 0.19 5.53
C PRO A 266 -4.16 -1.26 6.01
N ASP A 267 -4.82 -2.21 5.28
CA ASP A 267 -4.95 -3.60 5.75
C ASP A 267 -4.85 -4.67 4.65
N LEU A 268 -5.11 -4.35 3.36
CA LEU A 268 -5.14 -5.37 2.31
C LEU A 268 -3.74 -5.72 1.78
N TYR A 269 -3.45 -7.01 1.69
CA TYR A 269 -2.26 -7.55 1.04
C TYR A 269 -2.44 -7.60 -0.47
N ALA A 270 -1.38 -7.36 -1.22
CA ALA A 270 -1.36 -7.47 -2.67
C ALA A 270 -0.34 -8.53 -3.12
N ASP A 271 -0.81 -9.73 -3.50
CA ASP A 271 0.05 -10.75 -4.12
C ASP A 271 0.02 -10.56 -5.64
N LEU A 272 0.92 -9.70 -6.11
CA LEU A 272 0.93 -9.15 -7.46
C LEU A 272 1.36 -10.16 -8.51
N GLN A 273 0.58 -10.26 -9.57
CA GLN A 273 0.87 -11.08 -10.75
C GLN A 273 0.44 -10.34 -12.03
N VAL A 274 1.24 -10.48 -13.09
CA VAL A 274 0.87 -10.10 -14.45
C VAL A 274 0.56 -11.36 -15.26
N ASP A 275 -0.61 -11.38 -15.92
CA ASP A 275 -1.03 -12.54 -16.70
C ASP A 275 -0.01 -12.91 -17.78
N GLY A 276 0.51 -14.15 -17.74
CA GLY A 276 1.40 -14.70 -18.75
C GLY A 276 2.85 -14.22 -18.68
N GLU A 277 3.20 -13.32 -17.77
CA GLU A 277 4.54 -12.72 -17.69
C GLU A 277 5.17 -12.93 -16.31
N GLN A 278 6.49 -12.77 -16.23
CA GLN A 278 7.22 -12.69 -14.98
C GLN A 278 7.48 -11.23 -14.62
N LEU A 279 7.55 -10.94 -13.33
CA LEU A 279 8.03 -9.68 -12.81
C LEU A 279 9.57 -9.77 -12.71
N GLU A 280 10.28 -8.88 -13.40
CA GLU A 280 11.73 -8.71 -13.23
C GLU A 280 11.94 -7.70 -12.10
N VAL A 281 11.94 -8.18 -10.85
CA VAL A 281 12.05 -7.31 -9.66
C VAL A 281 13.45 -6.71 -9.60
N VAL A 282 13.53 -5.40 -9.41
CA VAL A 282 14.78 -4.63 -9.33
C VAL A 282 15.02 -4.04 -7.93
N ALA A 283 13.95 -3.79 -7.16
CA ALA A 283 14.04 -3.24 -5.82
C ALA A 283 12.85 -3.69 -4.96
N LEU A 284 13.08 -3.78 -3.66
CA LEU A 284 12.07 -3.99 -2.62
C LEU A 284 12.23 -2.89 -1.57
N ASP A 285 11.13 -2.34 -1.08
CA ASP A 285 11.08 -1.31 -0.04
C ASP A 285 12.07 -0.16 -0.23
N GLY A 286 12.25 0.28 -1.50
CA GLY A 286 13.19 1.34 -1.86
C GLY A 286 14.65 0.90 -1.93
N MET A 287 14.96 -0.38 -1.68
CA MET A 287 16.31 -0.95 -1.71
C MET A 287 16.56 -1.69 -3.03
N PRO A 288 17.40 -1.17 -3.94
CA PRO A 288 17.78 -1.90 -5.15
C PRO A 288 18.46 -3.22 -4.80
N LEU A 289 18.05 -4.33 -5.43
CA LEU A 289 18.69 -5.64 -5.21
C LEU A 289 20.20 -5.58 -5.49
N ALA A 290 20.58 -4.88 -6.56
CA ALA A 290 21.97 -4.66 -6.93
C ALA A 290 22.78 -3.84 -5.91
N PHE A 291 22.14 -3.17 -4.96
CA PHE A 291 22.84 -2.44 -3.89
C PHE A 291 23.59 -3.40 -2.96
N HIS A 292 23.03 -4.57 -2.71
CA HIS A 292 23.60 -5.59 -1.83
C HIS A 292 24.22 -6.75 -2.59
N ASP A 293 23.69 -7.10 -3.75
CA ASP A 293 24.21 -8.14 -4.64
C ASP A 293 24.31 -7.64 -6.09
N PRO A 294 25.39 -6.93 -6.44
CA PRO A 294 25.59 -6.44 -7.80
C PRO A 294 25.67 -7.54 -8.87
N ALA A 295 25.95 -8.79 -8.46
CA ALA A 295 26.00 -9.92 -9.39
C ALA A 295 24.60 -10.41 -9.81
N HIS A 296 23.60 -10.17 -8.96
CA HIS A 296 22.21 -10.57 -9.20
C HIS A 296 21.27 -9.34 -9.03
N PRO A 297 21.32 -8.38 -9.97
CA PRO A 297 20.57 -7.13 -9.85
C PRO A 297 19.06 -7.29 -10.06
N LEU A 298 18.62 -8.47 -10.50
CA LEU A 298 17.23 -8.79 -10.83
C LEU A 298 16.81 -10.11 -10.21
N ASN A 299 15.56 -10.18 -9.74
CA ASN A 299 14.91 -11.41 -9.33
C ASN A 299 13.66 -11.64 -10.22
N TYR A 300 13.52 -12.82 -10.79
CA TYR A 300 12.44 -13.18 -11.70
C TYR A 300 11.37 -13.97 -10.96
N LEU A 301 10.21 -13.38 -10.77
CA LEU A 301 9.13 -13.96 -9.99
C LEU A 301 7.85 -14.07 -10.82
N SER A 302 7.10 -15.15 -10.64
CA SER A 302 5.77 -15.32 -11.25
C SER A 302 4.70 -14.46 -10.53
N HIS A 303 4.90 -14.18 -9.25
CA HIS A 303 4.08 -13.29 -8.42
C HIS A 303 4.93 -12.84 -7.23
N ILE A 304 4.50 -11.78 -6.56
CA ILE A 304 5.14 -11.26 -5.34
C ILE A 304 4.11 -10.74 -4.36
N LEU A 305 4.18 -11.24 -3.13
CA LEU A 305 3.36 -10.74 -2.03
C LEU A 305 3.92 -9.43 -1.49
N VAL A 306 3.15 -8.36 -1.61
CA VAL A 306 3.45 -7.02 -1.11
C VAL A 306 2.50 -6.73 0.06
N PRO A 307 2.97 -6.73 1.31
CA PRO A 307 2.14 -6.40 2.46
C PRO A 307 1.66 -4.94 2.42
N PRO A 308 0.69 -4.55 3.26
CA PRO A 308 0.47 -3.14 3.59
C PRO A 308 1.80 -2.46 3.92
N ALA A 309 2.06 -1.28 3.35
CA ALA A 309 3.32 -0.54 3.37
C ALA A 309 4.45 -1.05 2.47
N GLY A 310 4.40 -2.28 2.01
CA GLY A 310 5.44 -2.84 1.14
C GLY A 310 5.53 -2.15 -0.22
N ARG A 311 6.73 -2.16 -0.83
CA ARG A 311 6.96 -1.61 -2.18
C ARG A 311 7.74 -2.60 -3.02
N VAL A 312 7.38 -2.65 -4.29
CA VAL A 312 8.12 -3.41 -5.30
C VAL A 312 8.36 -2.55 -6.54
N GLU A 313 9.56 -2.63 -7.07
CA GLU A 313 9.92 -2.00 -8.33
C GLU A 313 10.36 -3.09 -9.29
N ALA A 314 9.71 -3.16 -10.45
CA ALA A 314 9.92 -4.23 -11.40
C ALA A 314 9.85 -3.76 -12.85
N ILE A 315 10.55 -4.48 -13.72
CA ILE A 315 10.35 -4.33 -15.16
C ILE A 315 9.25 -5.29 -15.57
N ILE A 316 8.24 -4.75 -16.25
CA ILE A 316 7.10 -5.51 -16.78
C ILE A 316 7.19 -5.49 -18.29
N THR A 317 7.08 -6.68 -18.89
CA THR A 317 7.03 -6.87 -20.35
C THR A 317 5.58 -6.99 -20.80
N GLY A 318 5.21 -6.31 -21.88
CA GLY A 318 3.87 -6.37 -22.45
C GLY A 318 3.59 -7.75 -23.07
N PRO A 319 2.46 -8.41 -22.71
CA PRO A 319 2.13 -9.74 -23.15
C PRO A 319 1.94 -9.84 -24.66
N ARG A 320 2.56 -10.87 -25.28
CA ARG A 320 2.54 -11.09 -26.76
C ARG A 320 1.21 -11.60 -27.29
N HIS A 321 0.56 -12.49 -26.57
CA HIS A 321 -0.46 -13.37 -27.13
C HIS A 321 -1.88 -13.15 -26.58
N GLU A 322 -2.04 -12.32 -25.61
CA GLU A 322 -3.34 -12.13 -24.99
C GLU A 322 -3.98 -10.81 -25.44
N ALA A 323 -5.14 -10.90 -26.08
CA ALA A 323 -5.93 -9.73 -26.41
C ALA A 323 -6.34 -8.93 -25.14
N ARG A 324 -6.23 -9.56 -23.96
CA ARG A 324 -6.52 -8.99 -22.64
C ARG A 324 -5.66 -9.68 -21.59
N ALA A 325 -4.67 -9.01 -21.10
CA ALA A 325 -3.94 -9.39 -19.89
C ALA A 325 -4.31 -8.46 -18.75
N SER A 326 -3.98 -8.84 -17.53
CA SER A 326 -4.30 -8.04 -16.35
C SER A 326 -3.12 -8.03 -15.37
N LEU A 327 -2.96 -6.91 -14.66
CA LEU A 327 -2.33 -6.91 -13.36
C LEU A 327 -3.38 -7.35 -12.35
N ARG A 328 -3.05 -8.31 -11.50
CA ARG A 328 -3.98 -8.81 -10.46
C ARG A 328 -3.27 -8.98 -9.12
N THR A 329 -4.04 -9.05 -8.07
CA THR A 329 -3.63 -9.67 -6.82
C THR A 329 -4.18 -11.09 -6.79
N LEU A 330 -3.33 -12.04 -6.40
CA LEU A 330 -3.76 -13.38 -6.07
C LEU A 330 -4.45 -13.37 -4.70
N CYS A 331 -5.10 -14.47 -4.39
CA CYS A 331 -5.70 -14.69 -3.08
C CYS A 331 -4.60 -14.95 -2.04
N PHE A 332 -4.64 -14.27 -0.90
CA PHE A 332 -3.72 -14.48 0.21
C PHE A 332 -4.46 -14.88 1.48
N ASP A 333 -4.00 -15.94 2.14
CA ASP A 333 -4.56 -16.40 3.41
C ASP A 333 -3.89 -15.68 4.57
N THR A 334 -4.59 -14.71 5.14
CA THR A 334 -4.13 -13.92 6.28
C THR A 334 -4.23 -14.66 7.62
N GLY A 335 -4.80 -15.87 7.62
CA GLY A 335 -5.03 -16.65 8.81
C GLY A 335 -6.52 -16.67 9.23
N ARG A 336 -6.80 -17.46 10.27
CA ARG A 336 -8.19 -17.70 10.70
C ARG A 336 -8.90 -16.44 11.19
N ASP A 337 -8.17 -15.56 11.87
CA ASP A 337 -8.73 -14.37 12.49
C ASP A 337 -8.46 -13.10 11.65
N GLY A 338 -7.78 -13.26 10.50
CA GLY A 338 -7.46 -12.18 9.57
C GLY A 338 -8.55 -11.84 8.57
N ASP A 339 -8.47 -10.65 8.02
CA ASP A 339 -9.41 -10.13 7.03
C ASP A 339 -9.29 -10.89 5.69
N PRO A 340 -10.40 -11.07 4.96
CA PRO A 340 -10.37 -11.68 3.64
C PRO A 340 -9.56 -10.89 2.63
N ASN A 341 -8.62 -11.55 1.95
CA ASN A 341 -7.82 -11.00 0.85
C ASN A 341 -8.06 -11.83 -0.43
N PRO A 342 -9.20 -11.66 -1.10
CA PRO A 342 -9.53 -12.43 -2.30
C PRO A 342 -8.71 -11.99 -3.51
N ALA A 343 -8.59 -12.87 -4.50
CA ALA A 343 -8.02 -12.50 -5.79
C ALA A 343 -8.86 -11.42 -6.47
N MET A 344 -8.18 -10.39 -7.03
CA MET A 344 -8.83 -9.27 -7.72
C MET A 344 -8.03 -8.85 -8.94
N VAL A 345 -8.71 -8.34 -9.98
CA VAL A 345 -8.05 -7.64 -11.09
C VAL A 345 -7.84 -6.19 -10.69
N LEU A 346 -6.57 -5.76 -10.64
CA LEU A 346 -6.18 -4.40 -10.28
C LEU A 346 -6.19 -3.45 -11.47
N ALA A 347 -5.74 -3.92 -12.64
CA ALA A 347 -5.76 -3.15 -13.88
C ALA A 347 -5.87 -4.05 -15.12
N ASP A 348 -6.47 -3.55 -16.20
CA ASP A 348 -6.44 -4.21 -17.51
C ASP A 348 -5.24 -3.71 -18.31
N LEU A 349 -4.46 -4.63 -18.87
CA LEU A 349 -3.36 -4.30 -19.76
C LEU A 349 -3.90 -4.25 -21.20
N ILE A 350 -3.71 -3.12 -21.87
CA ILE A 350 -4.15 -2.95 -23.24
C ILE A 350 -2.95 -2.85 -24.19
N ASN A 351 -2.95 -3.66 -25.24
CA ASN A 351 -1.87 -3.69 -26.22
C ASN A 351 -1.98 -2.44 -27.14
N ILE A 352 -1.56 -1.30 -26.63
CA ILE A 352 -1.50 -0.02 -27.34
C ILE A 352 -0.13 0.59 -27.08
N ALA A 353 0.58 0.94 -28.18
CA ALA A 353 1.78 1.74 -28.09
C ALA A 353 1.40 3.21 -27.77
N GLU A 354 1.81 3.71 -26.64
CA GLU A 354 1.73 5.13 -26.36
C GLU A 354 2.90 5.89 -26.98
N PRO A 355 2.70 7.15 -27.42
CA PRO A 355 3.82 8.00 -27.83
C PRO A 355 4.85 8.06 -26.69
N ASP A 356 6.13 7.89 -27.03
CA ASP A 356 7.21 7.97 -26.05
C ASP A 356 7.19 9.36 -25.39
N PRO A 357 6.86 9.48 -24.10
CA PRO A 357 7.11 10.70 -23.39
C PRO A 357 8.63 10.73 -23.19
N ARG A 358 9.35 11.44 -24.02
CA ARG A 358 10.80 11.66 -23.83
C ARG A 358 10.99 12.07 -22.38
N ARG A 359 11.46 11.15 -21.56
CA ARG A 359 11.87 11.43 -20.20
C ARG A 359 12.97 12.49 -20.32
N GLN A 360 12.65 13.72 -19.98
CA GLN A 360 13.65 14.72 -19.70
C GLN A 360 14.30 14.32 -18.36
N GLY A 361 15.10 13.26 -18.44
CA GLY A 361 15.92 12.85 -17.31
C GLY A 361 16.86 14.00 -16.98
N THR A 362 16.64 14.63 -15.85
CA THR A 362 17.70 15.39 -15.22
C THR A 362 18.82 14.39 -14.94
N HIS A 363 19.87 14.38 -15.74
CA HIS A 363 21.10 13.66 -15.43
C HIS A 363 21.69 14.27 -14.16
N VAL A 364 21.26 13.75 -13.02
CA VAL A 364 21.88 14.11 -11.75
C VAL A 364 23.18 13.34 -11.67
N ASN A 365 24.29 14.08 -11.80
CA ASN A 365 25.62 13.51 -11.61
C ASN A 365 25.87 13.32 -10.10
N VAL A 366 25.21 12.30 -9.52
CA VAL A 366 25.40 11.92 -8.12
C VAL A 366 26.42 10.80 -8.09
N GLN A 367 27.41 10.90 -7.23
CA GLN A 367 28.40 9.83 -7.05
C GLN A 367 27.70 8.54 -6.64
N PRO A 368 28.21 7.36 -7.06
CA PRO A 368 27.63 6.10 -6.62
C PRO A 368 27.68 6.07 -5.10
N PRO A 369 26.58 5.75 -4.40
CA PRO A 369 26.58 5.62 -2.97
C PRO A 369 27.54 4.51 -2.56
N VAL A 370 28.20 4.73 -1.44
CA VAL A 370 29.05 3.69 -0.83
C VAL A 370 28.13 2.56 -0.41
N SER A 371 28.25 1.41 -1.08
CA SER A 371 27.51 0.22 -0.73
C SER A 371 27.82 -0.15 0.74
N ARG A 372 26.82 -0.11 1.61
CA ARG A 372 26.89 -0.67 2.97
C ARG A 372 26.69 -2.19 2.92
N SER A 373 27.37 -2.86 1.99
CA SER A 373 27.27 -4.31 1.88
C SER A 373 27.80 -4.95 3.16
N LEU A 374 26.95 -5.67 3.85
CA LEU A 374 27.37 -6.52 4.95
C LEU A 374 28.22 -7.65 4.40
N SER A 375 29.43 -7.82 4.94
CA SER A 375 30.21 -8.98 4.56
C SER A 375 29.50 -10.26 5.05
N PRO A 376 29.59 -11.38 4.30
CA PRO A 376 29.05 -12.66 4.77
C PRO A 376 29.52 -13.06 6.19
N ALA A 377 30.73 -12.64 6.56
CA ALA A 377 31.27 -12.87 7.90
C ALA A 377 30.55 -12.03 8.99
N MET A 378 30.11 -10.82 8.67
CA MET A 378 29.29 -10.02 9.60
C MET A 378 27.91 -10.62 9.78
N ILE A 379 27.28 -11.05 8.68
CA ILE A 379 25.99 -11.75 8.72
C ILE A 379 26.08 -13.00 9.59
N ALA A 380 27.04 -13.89 9.31
CA ALA A 380 27.24 -15.11 10.08
C ALA A 380 27.48 -14.86 11.59
N ARG A 381 28.21 -13.80 11.93
CA ARG A 381 28.51 -13.45 13.31
C ARG A 381 27.27 -12.97 14.09
N VAL A 382 26.34 -12.27 13.43
CA VAL A 382 25.08 -11.82 14.03
C VAL A 382 24.11 -13.00 14.17
N GLU A 383 24.06 -13.87 13.15
CA GLU A 383 23.17 -15.03 13.12
C GLU A 383 23.40 -16.03 14.25
N ASP A 384 24.64 -16.22 14.67
CA ASP A 384 25.04 -17.18 15.75
C ASP A 384 24.75 -16.62 17.16
N SER A 385 24.34 -15.36 17.30
CA SER A 385 24.05 -14.75 18.59
C SER A 385 22.59 -14.95 19.02
N SER A 386 22.32 -14.84 20.32
CA SER A 386 20.94 -14.71 20.81
C SER A 386 20.35 -13.37 20.35
N PRO A 387 19.01 -13.24 20.16
CA PRO A 387 18.39 -11.95 19.86
C PRO A 387 18.71 -10.92 20.95
N ASP A 388 19.09 -9.71 20.53
CA ASP A 388 19.27 -8.57 21.44
C ASP A 388 17.94 -8.06 21.97
N PHE A 389 16.87 -8.22 21.15
CA PHE A 389 15.52 -7.87 21.52
C PHE A 389 14.51 -8.80 20.83
N VAL A 390 13.41 -9.09 21.56
CA VAL A 390 12.30 -9.89 21.04
C VAL A 390 11.03 -9.06 21.09
N VAL A 391 10.38 -8.97 19.95
CA VAL A 391 9.04 -8.37 19.78
C VAL A 391 8.02 -9.49 19.80
N HIS A 392 7.02 -9.42 20.68
CA HIS A 392 5.91 -10.36 20.73
C HIS A 392 4.63 -9.66 20.31
N PHE A 393 4.06 -10.06 19.19
CA PHE A 393 2.72 -9.69 18.75
C PHE A 393 1.69 -10.60 19.40
N THR A 394 0.77 -10.00 20.14
CA THR A 394 -0.36 -10.71 20.75
C THR A 394 -1.64 -9.90 20.57
N GLY A 395 -2.78 -10.57 20.61
CA GLY A 395 -4.09 -9.94 20.49
C GLY A 395 -5.14 -10.66 21.31
N ASP A 396 -6.14 -9.91 21.78
CA ASP A 396 -7.34 -10.44 22.42
C ASP A 396 -8.57 -9.57 22.08
N LYS A 397 -9.71 -9.87 22.66
CA LYS A 397 -10.95 -9.09 22.47
C LYS A 397 -10.87 -7.61 22.86
N ASN A 398 -9.83 -7.20 23.57
CA ASN A 398 -9.65 -5.81 24.05
C ASN A 398 -8.67 -5.01 23.18
N GLY A 399 -7.96 -5.65 22.24
CA GLY A 399 -7.04 -5.02 21.31
C GLY A 399 -5.80 -5.84 21.00
N PHE A 400 -4.80 -5.15 20.50
CA PHE A 400 -3.53 -5.72 20.08
C PHE A 400 -2.39 -5.17 20.93
N TYR A 401 -1.33 -5.97 21.10
CA TYR A 401 -0.27 -5.67 22.07
C TYR A 401 1.09 -6.01 21.48
N ILE A 402 2.11 -5.22 21.86
CA ILE A 402 3.52 -5.55 21.71
C ILE A 402 4.10 -5.81 23.10
N ASN A 403 4.70 -6.99 23.31
CA ASN A 403 5.26 -7.41 24.59
C ASN A 403 4.28 -7.23 25.77
N GLY A 404 2.99 -7.54 25.52
CA GLY A 404 1.90 -7.44 26.50
C GLY A 404 1.48 -6.02 26.86
N ARG A 405 1.92 -5.01 26.09
CA ARG A 405 1.54 -3.59 26.28
C ARG A 405 0.74 -3.10 25.10
N LYS A 406 -0.31 -2.36 25.39
CA LYS A 406 -1.04 -1.54 24.44
C LYS A 406 -0.39 -0.15 24.42
N TYR A 407 -0.15 0.40 23.24
CA TYR A 407 0.48 1.70 23.07
C TYR A 407 -0.35 2.82 23.70
N SER A 408 0.35 3.78 24.31
CA SER A 408 -0.16 5.09 24.66
C SER A 408 0.87 6.17 24.31
N PRO A 409 0.44 7.35 23.81
CA PRO A 409 1.35 8.47 23.53
C PRO A 409 2.20 8.92 24.73
N SER A 410 1.75 8.67 25.96
CA SER A 410 2.47 8.98 27.19
C SER A 410 3.49 7.93 27.61
N ASP A 411 3.51 6.75 26.96
CA ASP A 411 4.42 5.68 27.35
C ASP A 411 5.90 6.05 27.12
N PRO A 412 6.80 5.63 28.00
CA PRO A 412 8.23 5.70 27.72
C PRO A 412 8.60 4.70 26.60
N PRO A 413 9.78 4.89 25.97
CA PRO A 413 10.30 3.91 25.03
C PRO A 413 10.33 2.49 25.62
N MET A 414 9.83 1.51 24.84
CA MET A 414 9.80 0.10 25.22
C MET A 414 11.22 -0.47 25.27
N THR A 415 12.09 0.01 24.39
CA THR A 415 13.48 -0.38 24.34
C THR A 415 14.38 0.83 24.03
N THR A 416 15.65 0.71 24.40
CA THR A 416 16.68 1.68 24.06
C THR A 416 17.83 0.97 23.37
N VAL A 417 18.28 1.49 22.23
CA VAL A 417 19.33 0.91 21.40
C VAL A 417 20.49 1.88 21.28
N SER A 418 21.72 1.37 21.38
CA SER A 418 22.91 2.15 21.10
C SER A 418 23.14 2.19 19.59
N ILE A 419 23.32 3.41 19.04
CA ILE A 419 23.67 3.63 17.63
C ILE A 419 25.12 3.18 17.38
N GLY A 420 25.41 2.72 16.17
CA GLY A 420 26.75 2.35 15.72
C GLY A 420 26.97 0.85 15.53
N ALA A 421 25.91 0.03 15.69
CA ALA A 421 26.00 -1.43 15.55
C ALA A 421 24.76 -2.03 14.85
N PHE A 422 24.96 -3.24 14.32
CA PHE A 422 23.85 -4.09 13.92
C PHE A 422 23.33 -4.87 15.11
N HIS A 423 22.01 -5.01 15.21
CA HIS A 423 21.33 -5.76 16.27
C HIS A 423 20.51 -6.88 15.68
N ARG A 424 20.51 -8.02 16.34
CA ARG A 424 19.63 -9.13 16.02
C ARG A 424 18.31 -8.98 16.76
N TRP A 425 17.22 -8.87 16.00
CA TRP A 425 15.86 -8.88 16.55
C TRP A 425 15.13 -10.14 16.11
N ARG A 426 14.26 -10.61 16.97
CA ARG A 426 13.25 -11.61 16.61
C ARG A 426 11.86 -11.02 16.80
N VAL A 427 11.02 -11.13 15.78
CA VAL A 427 9.60 -10.78 15.90
C VAL A 427 8.80 -12.07 15.90
N THR A 428 8.00 -12.28 16.91
CA THR A 428 7.14 -13.45 17.08
C THR A 428 5.68 -13.03 17.00
N ASN A 429 4.85 -13.90 16.48
CA ASN A 429 3.43 -13.70 16.34
C ASN A 429 2.69 -14.86 17.01
N ASP A 430 2.00 -14.58 18.11
CA ASP A 430 1.21 -15.58 18.85
C ASP A 430 -0.29 -15.54 18.46
N THR A 431 -0.65 -14.76 17.45
CA THR A 431 -2.03 -14.63 16.96
C THR A 431 -2.33 -15.62 15.83
N LEU A 432 -3.57 -15.62 15.36
CA LEU A 432 -4.03 -16.43 14.24
C LEU A 432 -4.24 -15.62 12.96
N GLU A 433 -3.51 -14.52 12.86
CA GLU A 433 -3.45 -13.62 11.72
C GLU A 433 -2.00 -13.26 11.38
N VAL A 434 -1.70 -13.02 10.10
CA VAL A 434 -0.38 -12.52 9.65
C VAL A 434 -0.28 -11.03 9.99
N HIS A 435 0.85 -10.60 10.56
CA HIS A 435 1.10 -9.20 10.88
C HIS A 435 2.34 -8.67 10.16
N PRO A 436 2.24 -7.59 9.37
CA PRO A 436 3.41 -6.90 8.84
C PRO A 436 4.10 -6.11 9.96
N PHE A 437 5.33 -6.47 10.30
CA PHE A 437 6.17 -5.69 11.22
C PHE A 437 6.87 -4.59 10.46
N HIS A 438 6.79 -3.36 10.96
CA HIS A 438 7.49 -2.18 10.46
C HIS A 438 8.24 -1.47 11.57
N ILE A 439 9.38 -0.85 11.21
CA ILE A 439 10.15 0.06 12.06
C ILE A 439 10.54 1.31 11.27
N HIS A 440 10.32 2.47 11.86
CA HIS A 440 10.64 3.76 11.25
C HIS A 440 12.14 3.99 11.11
N GLN A 441 12.57 4.80 10.16
CA GLN A 441 13.91 5.31 9.86
C GLN A 441 14.97 4.28 9.44
N VAL A 442 14.71 2.97 9.56
CA VAL A 442 15.72 1.95 9.29
C VAL A 442 15.22 0.85 8.37
N HIS A 443 16.15 0.23 7.65
CA HIS A 443 15.92 -1.05 7.00
C HIS A 443 16.59 -2.15 7.81
N PHE A 444 16.08 -3.36 7.66
CA PHE A 444 16.61 -4.57 8.25
C PHE A 444 16.76 -5.66 7.19
N LEU A 445 17.71 -6.58 7.46
CA LEU A 445 17.85 -7.78 6.65
C LEU A 445 17.05 -8.91 7.29
N ILE A 446 16.00 -9.41 6.58
CA ILE A 446 15.37 -10.67 6.98
C ILE A 446 16.26 -11.83 6.55
N TYR A 447 16.66 -12.69 7.48
CA TYR A 447 17.54 -13.83 7.18
C TYR A 447 17.00 -15.20 7.58
N ALA A 448 15.97 -15.26 8.43
CA ALA A 448 15.30 -16.51 8.76
C ALA A 448 13.81 -16.31 9.06
N GLU A 449 13.03 -17.35 8.77
CA GLU A 449 11.61 -17.45 9.08
C GLU A 449 11.32 -18.80 9.72
N ASN A 450 10.60 -18.81 10.84
CA ASN A 450 10.24 -20.01 11.61
C ASN A 450 11.46 -20.90 11.91
N GLY A 451 12.60 -20.26 12.21
CA GLY A 451 13.87 -20.93 12.47
C GLY A 451 14.57 -21.49 11.22
N ASN A 452 14.00 -21.31 10.03
CA ASN A 452 14.60 -21.73 8.77
C ASN A 452 15.29 -20.54 8.11
N ARG A 453 16.57 -20.72 7.79
CA ARG A 453 17.34 -19.70 7.09
C ARG A 453 16.79 -19.48 5.67
N LEU A 454 16.61 -18.22 5.28
CA LEU A 454 16.22 -17.85 3.92
C LEU A 454 17.39 -18.12 2.96
N LYS A 455 17.05 -18.60 1.76
CA LYS A 455 18.06 -18.82 0.71
C LYS A 455 18.64 -17.50 0.20
N ILE A 456 17.81 -16.48 0.14
CA ILE A 456 18.17 -15.13 -0.29
C ILE A 456 17.64 -14.20 0.80
N PRO A 457 18.53 -13.67 1.67
CA PRO A 457 18.14 -12.60 2.59
C PRO A 457 17.79 -11.33 1.82
N GLU A 458 16.78 -10.59 2.31
CA GLU A 458 16.28 -9.37 1.67
C GLU A 458 16.30 -8.19 2.63
N TRP A 459 16.65 -7.00 2.12
CA TRP A 459 16.57 -5.76 2.87
C TRP A 459 15.19 -5.15 2.71
N LEU A 460 14.49 -4.98 3.82
CA LEU A 460 13.12 -4.50 3.89
C LEU A 460 12.99 -3.49 5.04
N ASP A 461 11.93 -2.73 5.08
CA ASP A 461 11.49 -2.00 6.27
C ASP A 461 10.15 -2.53 6.81
N THR A 462 9.49 -3.38 6.02
CA THR A 462 8.22 -4.02 6.39
C THR A 462 8.27 -5.51 6.04
N VAL A 463 7.99 -6.39 7.02
CA VAL A 463 8.05 -7.84 6.83
C VAL A 463 6.86 -8.55 7.45
N ASN A 464 6.29 -9.52 6.74
CA ASN A 464 5.22 -10.37 7.26
C ASN A 464 5.74 -11.30 8.36
N VAL A 465 5.11 -11.30 9.52
CA VAL A 465 5.33 -12.26 10.59
C VAL A 465 4.25 -13.33 10.49
N PRO A 466 4.60 -14.58 10.17
CA PRO A 466 3.61 -15.64 9.92
C PRO A 466 2.72 -15.92 11.13
N VAL A 467 1.52 -16.45 10.86
CA VAL A 467 0.60 -16.94 11.91
C VAL A 467 1.34 -17.91 12.83
N GLN A 468 1.31 -17.65 14.15
CA GLN A 468 1.97 -18.46 15.18
C GLN A 468 3.43 -18.76 14.85
N GLY A 469 4.11 -17.83 14.20
CA GLY A 469 5.45 -17.97 13.69
C GLY A 469 6.39 -16.84 14.14
N ASN A 470 7.54 -16.78 13.50
CA ASN A 470 8.52 -15.75 13.79
C ASN A 470 9.40 -15.44 12.58
N VAL A 471 10.01 -14.24 12.61
CA VAL A 471 11.09 -13.82 11.71
C VAL A 471 12.29 -13.36 12.49
N ASP A 472 13.48 -13.64 11.97
CA ASP A 472 14.76 -13.15 12.51
C ASP A 472 15.31 -12.06 11.59
N LEU A 473 15.60 -10.91 12.19
CA LEU A 473 15.97 -9.68 11.52
C LEU A 473 17.33 -9.20 12.01
N MET A 474 18.12 -8.67 11.11
CA MET A 474 19.32 -7.92 11.42
C MET A 474 19.04 -6.44 11.15
N MET A 475 18.87 -5.69 12.23
CA MET A 475 18.57 -4.26 12.23
C MET A 475 19.84 -3.45 11.98
N ASP A 476 19.79 -2.50 11.07
CA ASP A 476 20.88 -1.55 10.84
C ASP A 476 20.68 -0.27 11.68
N PHE A 477 21.28 -0.25 12.86
CA PHE A 477 21.30 0.93 13.74
C PHE A 477 22.65 1.66 13.69
N THR A 478 23.35 1.57 12.56
CA THR A 478 24.72 2.10 12.47
C THR A 478 24.78 3.60 12.25
N ASP A 479 23.77 4.21 11.67
CA ASP A 479 23.77 5.63 11.30
C ASP A 479 23.28 6.54 12.43
N PRO A 480 24.06 7.57 12.83
CA PRO A 480 23.65 8.52 13.86
C PRO A 480 22.47 9.43 13.47
N ILE A 481 22.05 9.45 12.20
CA ILE A 481 20.90 10.26 11.74
C ILE A 481 19.59 9.83 12.43
N ILE A 482 19.47 8.54 12.82
CA ILE A 482 18.26 8.00 13.44
C ILE A 482 18.14 8.34 14.92
N ARG A 483 19.10 9.08 15.49
CA ARG A 483 19.08 9.47 16.92
C ARG A 483 17.79 10.15 17.30
N GLY A 484 17.13 9.67 18.36
CA GLY A 484 15.87 10.24 18.85
C GLY A 484 14.88 9.15 19.26
N ILE A 485 13.64 9.55 19.49
CA ILE A 485 12.53 8.62 19.78
C ILE A 485 11.81 8.31 18.49
N SER A 486 11.69 7.02 18.19
CA SER A 486 11.04 6.52 17.00
C SER A 486 9.99 5.46 17.35
N LEU A 487 9.37 4.83 16.34
CA LEU A 487 8.31 3.84 16.48
C LEU A 487 8.65 2.53 15.76
N PHE A 488 8.06 1.45 16.25
CA PHE A 488 7.88 0.20 15.52
C PHE A 488 6.49 -0.36 15.84
N HIS A 489 5.86 -1.01 14.85
CA HIS A 489 4.47 -1.43 14.98
C HIS A 489 4.10 -2.54 13.97
N CYS A 490 2.91 -3.09 14.12
CA CYS A 490 2.23 -3.82 13.05
C CYS A 490 1.69 -2.82 12.02
N HIS A 491 1.91 -3.05 10.73
CA HIS A 491 1.42 -2.15 9.68
C HIS A 491 0.05 -2.55 9.10
N LEU A 492 -0.74 -3.33 9.84
CA LEU A 492 -2.19 -3.27 9.72
C LEU A 492 -2.63 -2.07 10.57
N LEU A 493 -3.02 -0.96 9.92
CA LEU A 493 -3.27 0.30 10.63
C LEU A 493 -4.45 0.19 11.58
N SER A 494 -5.41 -0.70 11.31
CA SER A 494 -6.49 -1.02 12.24
C SER A 494 -5.98 -1.63 13.55
N HIS A 495 -4.84 -2.35 13.52
CA HIS A 495 -4.18 -2.91 14.71
C HIS A 495 -3.28 -1.89 15.39
N GLU A 496 -2.58 -1.07 14.62
CA GLU A 496 -1.78 0.04 15.12
C GLU A 496 -2.64 0.98 15.97
N ASP A 497 -3.76 1.47 15.43
CA ASP A 497 -4.70 2.35 16.14
C ASP A 497 -5.32 1.68 17.38
N LYS A 498 -5.42 0.34 17.38
CA LYS A 498 -5.86 -0.43 18.55
C LYS A 498 -4.75 -0.77 19.53
N GLY A 499 -3.51 -0.29 19.29
CA GLY A 499 -2.41 -0.32 20.24
C GLY A 499 -1.22 -1.22 19.90
N MET A 500 -1.15 -1.85 18.71
CA MET A 500 -0.02 -2.68 18.30
C MET A 500 1.17 -1.85 17.81
N MET A 501 1.64 -0.95 18.67
CA MET A 501 2.73 -0.01 18.41
C MET A 501 3.58 0.18 19.66
N ALA A 502 4.83 0.57 19.51
CA ALA A 502 5.75 0.84 20.61
C ALA A 502 6.81 1.87 20.22
N LYS A 503 7.29 2.62 21.23
CA LYS A 503 8.42 3.56 21.06
C LYS A 503 9.75 2.84 21.24
N ILE A 504 10.73 3.30 20.47
CA ILE A 504 12.14 2.96 20.59
C ILE A 504 12.96 4.25 20.79
N LEU A 505 13.98 4.20 21.63
CA LEU A 505 14.95 5.29 21.78
C LEU A 505 16.30 4.88 21.15
N PHE A 506 16.71 5.57 20.12
CA PHE A 506 18.04 5.50 19.52
C PHE A 506 18.98 6.51 20.20
N LYS A 507 20.09 6.07 20.81
CA LYS A 507 21.03 6.95 21.54
C LYS A 507 22.52 6.66 21.26
#